data_8a1569b2ad6a7ec8c6a0de0d77cbf30d
#
_entry.id   8a1569b2ad6a7ec8c6a0de0d77cbf30d
#
_cell.length_a   1.000
_cell.length_b   1.000
_cell.length_c   1.000
_cell.angle_alpha   90.00
_cell.angle_beta   90.00
_cell.angle_gamma   90.00
#
_symmetry.space_group_name_H-M   'P 1'
#
loop_
_entity.id
_entity.type
_entity.pdbx_description
1 polymer ?
#
loop_
_entity_poly.entity_id
_entity_poly.type
_entity_poly.pdbx_seq_one_letter_code
_entity_poly.pdbx_strand_id
1 'polypeptide(L)'
;MNIKQFNDWLSSEDKQSLIMGILNVTPDSFSDGGQYFKKNTAIEHALEMVKNGADIIDIGGESTRPFSDPVSLDEEISRVIPVIEGIRKKSDVCISIDTTKSIVASKALDVGASIINDISAMEIDPLMADVAVKFDCPLIIMHMKGTPKNMQNNPQYESLIPDVKNYLVDLSLIHI
;
A
#
# COMPACT_ATOMS: atom_id res chain seq x y z
N MET A 1 -4.70 1.13 -15.18
CA MET A 1 -3.58 2.05 -15.58
C MET A 1 -2.26 1.36 -15.28
N ASN A 2 -1.19 1.60 -16.07
CA ASN A 2 0.17 1.11 -15.77
C ASN A 2 1.02 2.22 -15.13
N ILE A 3 2.25 1.89 -14.66
CA ILE A 3 3.10 2.86 -13.94
C ILE A 3 3.48 4.08 -14.78
N LYS A 4 3.67 3.93 -16.10
CA LYS A 4 3.94 5.07 -16.98
C LYS A 4 2.75 6.03 -17.01
N GLN A 5 1.55 5.51 -17.19
CA GLN A 5 0.32 6.32 -17.16
C GLN A 5 0.09 6.98 -15.80
N PHE A 6 0.48 6.30 -14.70
CA PHE A 6 0.41 6.88 -13.36
C PHE A 6 1.40 8.04 -13.19
N ASN A 7 2.64 7.92 -13.68
CA ASN A 7 3.63 9.00 -13.64
C ASN A 7 3.21 10.18 -14.51
N ASP A 8 2.63 9.92 -15.69
CA ASP A 8 2.05 10.95 -16.55
C ASP A 8 0.91 11.69 -15.83
N TRP A 9 0.05 10.95 -15.11
CA TRP A 9 -1.02 11.51 -14.29
C TRP A 9 -0.45 12.34 -13.12
N LEU A 10 0.59 11.87 -12.42
CA LEU A 10 1.24 12.63 -11.34
C LEU A 10 1.78 13.98 -11.82
N SER A 11 2.25 14.04 -13.05
CA SER A 11 2.83 15.25 -13.68
C SER A 11 1.79 16.15 -14.33
N SER A 12 0.54 15.68 -14.50
CA SER A 12 -0.53 16.44 -15.14
C SER A 12 -1.08 17.54 -14.23
N GLU A 13 -1.43 18.69 -14.81
CA GLU A 13 -2.16 19.75 -14.11
C GLU A 13 -3.65 19.40 -13.95
N ASP A 14 -4.24 18.71 -14.93
CA ASP A 14 -5.63 18.26 -14.91
C ASP A 14 -5.71 16.81 -14.44
N LYS A 15 -5.87 16.64 -13.13
CA LYS A 15 -5.91 15.32 -12.47
C LYS A 15 -7.34 14.81 -12.37
N GLN A 16 -7.63 13.76 -13.12
CA GLN A 16 -8.85 12.98 -12.92
C GLN A 16 -8.72 12.10 -11.67
N SER A 17 -9.86 11.79 -11.05
CA SER A 17 -9.89 10.83 -9.92
C SER A 17 -9.48 9.44 -10.37
N LEU A 18 -8.64 8.78 -9.58
CA LEU A 18 -8.27 7.38 -9.76
C LEU A 18 -9.02 6.49 -8.77
N ILE A 19 -9.30 5.26 -9.18
CA ILE A 19 -9.94 4.25 -8.33
C ILE A 19 -8.87 3.26 -7.89
N MET A 20 -8.66 3.16 -6.58
CA MET A 20 -7.77 2.19 -5.95
C MET A 20 -8.61 1.05 -5.37
N GLY A 21 -8.43 -0.15 -5.93
CA GLY A 21 -9.05 -1.38 -5.42
C GLY A 21 -8.19 -1.97 -4.30
N ILE A 22 -8.77 -2.19 -3.12
CA ILE A 22 -8.08 -2.71 -1.95
C ILE A 22 -8.18 -4.23 -1.91
N LEU A 23 -7.03 -4.90 -1.87
CA LEU A 23 -6.89 -6.36 -1.80
C LEU A 23 -6.18 -6.79 -0.52
N ASN A 24 -6.93 -7.12 0.52
CA ASN A 24 -6.37 -7.67 1.76
C ASN A 24 -6.11 -9.17 1.64
N VAL A 25 -4.84 -9.58 1.72
CA VAL A 25 -4.41 -10.98 1.66
C VAL A 25 -4.20 -11.50 3.10
N THR A 26 -5.28 -11.47 3.88
CA THR A 26 -5.27 -11.96 5.27
C THR A 26 -5.97 -13.31 5.38
N PRO A 27 -5.70 -14.13 6.42
CA PRO A 27 -6.34 -15.44 6.62
C PRO A 27 -7.87 -15.40 6.59
N ASP A 28 -8.45 -14.33 7.10
CA ASP A 28 -9.90 -14.16 7.22
C ASP A 28 -10.56 -13.71 5.92
N SER A 29 -9.79 -13.12 5.00
CA SER A 29 -10.34 -12.58 3.75
C SER A 29 -10.78 -13.67 2.76
N PHE A 30 -10.30 -14.92 2.94
CA PHE A 30 -10.57 -16.05 2.04
C PHE A 30 -10.71 -17.35 2.84
N SER A 31 -11.72 -17.49 3.70
CA SER A 31 -11.80 -18.45 4.80
C SER A 31 -11.91 -19.94 4.42
N ASP A 32 -12.25 -20.31 3.17
CA ASP A 32 -12.69 -21.69 2.86
C ASP A 32 -11.72 -22.54 2.03
N GLY A 33 -10.43 -22.19 1.94
CA GLY A 33 -9.47 -22.93 1.12
C GLY A 33 -8.04 -22.93 1.65
N GLY A 34 -7.24 -23.94 1.27
CA GLY A 34 -5.81 -23.97 1.57
C GLY A 34 -5.06 -22.80 0.94
N GLN A 35 -3.78 -22.57 1.32
CA GLN A 35 -2.98 -21.41 0.88
C GLN A 35 -2.94 -21.21 -0.65
N TYR A 36 -2.91 -22.30 -1.42
CA TYR A 36 -2.91 -22.24 -2.88
C TYR A 36 -4.24 -21.72 -3.45
N PHE A 37 -5.35 -22.12 -2.86
CA PHE A 37 -6.69 -21.67 -3.26
C PHE A 37 -6.87 -20.17 -2.92
N LYS A 38 -6.44 -19.75 -1.74
CA LYS A 38 -6.48 -18.34 -1.31
C LYS A 38 -5.70 -17.42 -2.25
N LYS A 39 -4.51 -17.84 -2.70
CA LYS A 39 -3.69 -17.09 -3.66
C LYS A 39 -4.44 -16.90 -4.99
N ASN A 40 -4.99 -17.95 -5.57
CA ASN A 40 -5.68 -17.87 -6.87
C ASN A 40 -6.93 -16.99 -6.78
N THR A 41 -7.71 -17.12 -5.72
CA THR A 41 -8.89 -16.28 -5.47
C THR A 41 -8.51 -14.81 -5.33
N ALA A 42 -7.41 -14.49 -4.62
CA ALA A 42 -6.92 -13.12 -4.50
C ALA A 42 -6.50 -12.53 -5.86
N ILE A 43 -5.79 -13.32 -6.68
CA ILE A 43 -5.39 -12.90 -8.03
C ILE A 43 -6.62 -12.66 -8.92
N GLU A 44 -7.60 -13.58 -8.90
CA GLU A 44 -8.84 -13.44 -9.68
C GLU A 44 -9.64 -12.22 -9.25
N HIS A 45 -9.75 -11.97 -7.95
CA HIS A 45 -10.44 -10.79 -7.43
C HIS A 45 -9.73 -9.48 -7.83
N ALA A 46 -8.40 -9.44 -7.79
CA ALA A 46 -7.64 -8.29 -8.28
C ALA A 46 -7.93 -8.02 -9.77
N LEU A 47 -7.92 -9.05 -10.60
CA LEU A 47 -8.19 -8.92 -12.04
C LEU A 47 -9.64 -8.53 -12.33
N GLU A 48 -10.58 -8.96 -11.50
CA GLU A 48 -11.97 -8.52 -11.56
C GLU A 48 -12.11 -7.04 -11.21
N MET A 49 -11.43 -6.55 -10.16
CA MET A 49 -11.39 -5.12 -9.83
C MET A 49 -10.84 -4.30 -10.99
N VAL A 50 -9.75 -4.74 -11.63
CA VAL A 50 -9.19 -4.08 -12.82
C VAL A 50 -10.21 -4.05 -13.97
N LYS A 51 -10.89 -5.15 -14.24
CA LYS A 51 -11.94 -5.23 -15.28
C LYS A 51 -13.11 -4.28 -14.98
N ASN A 52 -13.42 -4.07 -13.71
CA ASN A 52 -14.47 -3.18 -13.24
C ASN A 52 -14.04 -1.72 -13.09
N GLY A 53 -12.81 -1.37 -13.51
CA GLY A 53 -12.34 0.01 -13.61
C GLY A 53 -11.39 0.46 -12.51
N ALA A 54 -10.83 -0.43 -11.71
CA ALA A 54 -9.76 -0.06 -10.80
C ALA A 54 -8.49 0.35 -11.59
N ASP A 55 -7.93 1.49 -11.27
CA ASP A 55 -6.69 2.03 -11.84
C ASP A 55 -5.45 1.48 -11.14
N ILE A 56 -5.56 1.24 -9.84
CA ILE A 56 -4.51 0.76 -8.96
C ILE A 56 -5.07 -0.40 -8.12
N ILE A 57 -4.26 -1.42 -7.86
CA ILE A 57 -4.57 -2.47 -6.87
C ILE A 57 -3.64 -2.32 -5.69
N ASP A 58 -4.20 -2.06 -4.51
CA ASP A 58 -3.47 -1.90 -3.26
C ASP A 58 -3.48 -3.22 -2.48
N ILE A 59 -2.31 -3.80 -2.29
CA ILE A 59 -2.15 -5.15 -1.73
C ILE A 59 -1.58 -5.07 -0.33
N GLY A 60 -2.33 -5.54 0.66
CA GLY A 60 -1.91 -5.61 2.06
C GLY A 60 -1.89 -7.04 2.60
N GLY A 61 -0.81 -7.42 3.28
CA GLY A 61 -0.66 -8.72 3.96
C GLY A 61 -0.94 -8.68 5.45
N GLU A 62 -1.01 -7.49 6.01
CA GLU A 62 -1.33 -7.21 7.42
C GLU A 62 -2.63 -6.42 7.50
N SER A 63 -3.46 -6.72 8.50
CA SER A 63 -4.67 -5.94 8.73
C SER A 63 -4.32 -4.65 9.51
N THR A 64 -4.62 -3.51 8.92
CA THR A 64 -4.46 -2.20 9.56
C THR A 64 -5.67 -1.80 10.41
N ARG A 65 -6.64 -2.71 10.59
CA ARG A 65 -7.81 -2.46 11.44
C ARG A 65 -7.39 -2.28 12.90
N PRO A 66 -8.08 -1.41 13.67
CA PRO A 66 -7.87 -1.31 15.10
C PRO A 66 -7.92 -2.70 15.76
N PHE A 67 -6.99 -2.96 16.68
CA PHE A 67 -6.89 -4.22 17.45
C PHE A 67 -6.46 -5.47 16.67
N SER A 68 -6.04 -5.36 15.40
CA SER A 68 -5.42 -6.49 14.71
C SER A 68 -4.05 -6.82 15.33
N ASP A 69 -3.71 -8.11 15.36
CA ASP A 69 -2.39 -8.55 15.79
C ASP A 69 -1.34 -8.27 14.70
N PRO A 70 -0.13 -7.84 15.10
CA PRO A 70 0.97 -7.65 14.16
C PRO A 70 1.33 -8.96 13.46
N VAL A 71 1.62 -8.86 12.17
CA VAL A 71 2.06 -9.99 11.35
C VAL A 71 3.58 -9.99 11.26
N SER A 72 4.21 -11.16 11.38
CA SER A 72 5.66 -11.27 11.20
C SER A 72 6.08 -10.91 9.78
N LEU A 73 7.34 -10.48 9.62
CA LEU A 73 7.92 -10.13 8.32
C LEU A 73 7.77 -11.26 7.30
N ASP A 74 8.17 -12.48 7.68
CA ASP A 74 8.15 -13.64 6.79
C ASP A 74 6.72 -14.04 6.41
N GLU A 75 5.78 -13.90 7.33
CA GLU A 75 4.39 -14.18 7.07
C GLU A 75 3.78 -13.18 6.09
N GLU A 76 4.02 -11.89 6.27
CA GLU A 76 3.55 -10.85 5.35
C GLU A 76 4.11 -11.05 3.94
N ILE A 77 5.43 -11.29 3.82
CA ILE A 77 6.09 -11.64 2.56
C ILE A 77 5.42 -12.85 1.90
N SER A 78 5.18 -13.92 2.66
CA SER A 78 4.57 -15.14 2.15
C SER A 78 3.16 -14.94 1.61
N ARG A 79 2.44 -13.95 2.13
CA ARG A 79 1.10 -13.58 1.69
C ARG A 79 1.12 -12.75 0.40
N VAL A 80 1.90 -11.65 0.39
CA VAL A 80 1.80 -10.63 -0.67
C VAL A 80 2.60 -10.97 -1.92
N ILE A 81 3.83 -11.48 -1.78
CA ILE A 81 4.73 -11.70 -2.92
C ILE A 81 4.13 -12.65 -3.98
N PRO A 82 3.59 -13.83 -3.62
CA PRO A 82 3.02 -14.73 -4.61
C PRO A 82 1.78 -14.16 -5.32
N VAL A 83 1.06 -13.23 -4.68
CA VAL A 83 -0.12 -12.58 -5.27
C VAL A 83 0.32 -11.51 -6.28
N ILE A 84 1.30 -10.67 -5.92
CA ILE A 84 1.87 -9.67 -6.83
C ILE A 84 2.42 -10.33 -8.10
N GLU A 85 3.24 -11.36 -7.96
CA GLU A 85 3.75 -12.14 -9.10
C GLU A 85 2.63 -12.74 -9.97
N GLY A 86 1.58 -13.22 -9.34
CA GLY A 86 0.44 -13.81 -10.04
C GLY A 86 -0.37 -12.79 -10.84
N ILE A 87 -0.60 -11.60 -10.29
CA ILE A 87 -1.27 -10.49 -10.99
C ILE A 87 -0.37 -10.00 -12.13
N ARG A 88 0.91 -9.80 -11.89
CA ARG A 88 1.86 -9.26 -12.87
C ARG A 88 2.01 -10.15 -14.11
N LYS A 89 1.84 -11.46 -13.97
CA LYS A 89 1.80 -12.40 -15.12
C LYS A 89 0.59 -12.21 -16.05
N LYS A 90 -0.44 -11.51 -15.60
CA LYS A 90 -1.72 -11.36 -16.29
C LYS A 90 -2.13 -9.91 -16.59
N SER A 91 -1.49 -8.94 -15.92
CA SER A 91 -1.86 -7.53 -16.01
C SER A 91 -0.69 -6.60 -15.71
N ASP A 92 -0.62 -5.48 -16.42
CA ASP A 92 0.33 -4.37 -16.19
C ASP A 92 -0.25 -3.28 -15.29
N VAL A 93 -1.37 -3.56 -14.58
CA VAL A 93 -1.99 -2.59 -13.67
C VAL A 93 -1.00 -2.09 -12.63
N CYS A 94 -1.08 -0.82 -12.23
CA CYS A 94 -0.33 -0.33 -11.08
C CYS A 94 -0.67 -1.13 -9.84
N ILE A 95 0.36 -1.66 -9.17
CA ILE A 95 0.24 -2.35 -7.89
C ILE A 95 0.88 -1.48 -6.82
N SER A 96 0.11 -1.17 -5.80
CA SER A 96 0.57 -0.56 -4.56
C SER A 96 0.77 -1.66 -3.52
N ILE A 97 1.83 -1.57 -2.73
CA ILE A 97 2.06 -2.44 -1.56
C ILE A 97 1.73 -1.66 -0.28
N ASP A 98 0.68 -2.08 0.44
CA ASP A 98 0.31 -1.54 1.75
C ASP A 98 1.12 -2.26 2.84
N THR A 99 2.15 -1.58 3.31
CA THR A 99 3.05 -2.09 4.36
C THR A 99 3.82 -0.98 5.06
N THR A 100 4.09 -1.17 6.34
CA THR A 100 4.97 -0.30 7.14
C THR A 100 6.39 -0.86 7.26
N LYS A 101 6.71 -1.97 6.55
CA LYS A 101 8.00 -2.67 6.63
C LYS A 101 8.79 -2.49 5.34
N SER A 102 9.92 -1.82 5.40
CA SER A 102 10.79 -1.53 4.24
C SER A 102 11.23 -2.80 3.49
N ILE A 103 11.50 -3.89 4.20
CA ILE A 103 11.90 -5.17 3.60
C ILE A 103 10.75 -5.77 2.78
N VAL A 104 9.49 -5.68 3.26
CA VAL A 104 8.32 -6.14 2.50
C VAL A 104 8.16 -5.29 1.24
N ALA A 105 8.24 -3.96 1.39
CA ALA A 105 8.17 -3.03 0.27
C ALA A 105 9.24 -3.31 -0.80
N SER A 106 10.51 -3.48 -0.39
CA SER A 106 11.60 -3.80 -1.32
C SER A 106 11.33 -5.09 -2.09
N LYS A 107 10.91 -6.17 -1.42
CA LYS A 107 10.61 -7.44 -2.08
C LYS A 107 9.39 -7.34 -3.00
N ALA A 108 8.37 -6.58 -2.62
CA ALA A 108 7.20 -6.35 -3.46
C ALA A 108 7.54 -5.58 -4.75
N LEU A 109 8.39 -4.55 -4.64
CA LEU A 109 8.89 -3.80 -5.80
C LEU A 109 9.76 -4.67 -6.73
N ASP A 110 10.62 -5.52 -6.17
CA ASP A 110 11.44 -6.48 -6.94
C ASP A 110 10.59 -7.42 -7.82
N VAL A 111 9.38 -7.78 -7.37
CA VAL A 111 8.48 -8.69 -8.10
C VAL A 111 7.36 -7.97 -8.87
N GLY A 112 7.41 -6.63 -8.92
CA GLY A 112 6.58 -5.83 -9.82
C GLY A 112 5.52 -4.95 -9.16
N ALA A 113 5.52 -4.73 -7.85
CA ALA A 113 4.82 -3.57 -7.29
C ALA A 113 5.44 -2.28 -7.87
N SER A 114 4.71 -1.20 -7.88
CA SER A 114 5.10 0.06 -8.51
C SER A 114 4.97 1.26 -7.56
N ILE A 115 4.25 1.12 -6.49
CA ILE A 115 3.92 2.18 -5.53
C ILE A 115 4.05 1.58 -4.13
N ILE A 116 4.57 2.35 -3.18
CA ILE A 116 4.51 2.03 -1.75
C ILE A 116 3.34 2.80 -1.14
N ASN A 117 2.54 2.14 -0.31
CA ASN A 117 1.53 2.76 0.55
C ASN A 117 1.90 2.49 2.01
N ASP A 118 2.41 3.52 2.69
CA ASP A 118 2.84 3.42 4.09
C ASP A 118 1.98 4.32 4.98
N ILE A 119 1.04 3.71 5.69
CA ILE A 119 0.14 4.40 6.61
C ILE A 119 0.86 5.06 7.79
N SER A 120 2.09 4.63 8.09
CA SER A 120 2.91 5.23 9.16
C SER A 120 3.73 6.41 8.69
N ALA A 121 3.75 6.68 7.38
CA ALA A 121 4.54 7.75 6.79
C ALA A 121 6.03 7.67 7.21
N MET A 122 6.59 6.46 7.18
CA MET A 122 7.99 6.16 7.54
C MET A 122 8.33 6.26 9.04
N GLU A 123 7.34 6.50 9.90
CA GLU A 123 7.58 6.60 11.35
C GLU A 123 7.91 5.24 11.99
N ILE A 124 7.35 4.13 11.47
CA ILE A 124 7.57 2.78 12.00
C ILE A 124 8.89 2.21 11.48
N ASP A 125 9.18 2.39 10.20
CA ASP A 125 10.43 1.92 9.57
C ASP A 125 11.05 3.04 8.70
N PRO A 126 11.98 3.83 9.24
CA PRO A 126 12.61 4.93 8.50
C PRO A 126 13.38 4.50 7.24
N LEU A 127 13.79 3.22 7.13
CA LEU A 127 14.43 2.69 5.92
C LEU A 127 13.48 2.62 4.72
N MET A 128 12.19 2.87 4.92
CA MET A 128 11.21 2.95 3.83
C MET A 128 11.56 4.06 2.83
N ALA A 129 12.07 5.19 3.32
CA ALA A 129 12.54 6.28 2.46
C ALA A 129 13.67 5.82 1.52
N ASP A 130 14.65 5.08 2.04
CA ASP A 130 15.77 4.56 1.25
C ASP A 130 15.27 3.58 0.17
N VAL A 131 14.26 2.77 0.49
CA VAL A 131 13.63 1.86 -0.49
C VAL A 131 12.93 2.66 -1.58
N ALA A 132 12.15 3.68 -1.24
CA ALA A 132 11.46 4.52 -2.22
C ALA A 132 12.45 5.21 -3.18
N VAL A 133 13.55 5.75 -2.65
CA VAL A 133 14.63 6.36 -3.44
C VAL A 133 15.32 5.32 -4.33
N LYS A 134 15.69 4.16 -3.78
CA LYS A 134 16.38 3.09 -4.52
C LYS A 134 15.59 2.62 -5.74
N PHE A 135 14.28 2.52 -5.62
CA PHE A 135 13.40 2.04 -6.69
C PHE A 135 12.80 3.17 -7.54
N ASP A 136 13.08 4.43 -7.18
CA ASP A 136 12.47 5.62 -7.83
C ASP A 136 10.95 5.47 -7.96
N CYS A 137 10.30 5.06 -6.87
CA CYS A 137 8.87 4.74 -6.86
C CYS A 137 8.06 5.75 -6.05
N PRO A 138 6.80 6.02 -6.45
CA PRO A 138 5.90 6.85 -5.67
C PRO A 138 5.63 6.26 -4.28
N LEU A 139 5.50 7.14 -3.30
CA LEU A 139 5.16 6.81 -1.92
C LEU A 139 3.85 7.51 -1.53
N ILE A 140 2.86 6.73 -1.13
CA ILE A 140 1.63 7.21 -0.53
C ILE A 140 1.82 7.23 0.98
N ILE A 141 1.53 8.36 1.60
CA ILE A 141 1.66 8.57 3.03
C ILE A 141 0.34 9.02 3.63
N MET A 142 0.12 8.68 4.89
CA MET A 142 -1.07 9.04 5.63
C MET A 142 -0.70 9.84 6.88
N HIS A 143 -1.44 10.93 7.16
CA HIS A 143 -1.40 11.53 8.49
C HIS A 143 -2.14 10.65 9.49
N MET A 144 -1.47 10.32 10.59
CA MET A 144 -2.05 9.55 11.70
C MET A 144 -1.65 10.18 13.03
N LYS A 145 -2.59 10.26 13.98
CA LYS A 145 -2.28 10.63 15.37
C LYS A 145 -2.20 9.37 16.23
N GLY A 146 -1.02 9.11 16.80
CA GLY A 146 -0.76 7.89 17.56
C GLY A 146 -0.32 6.73 16.69
N THR A 147 -0.85 5.55 16.93
CA THR A 147 -0.54 4.30 16.22
C THR A 147 -1.80 3.71 15.60
N PRO A 148 -1.72 2.76 14.64
CA PRO A 148 -2.90 2.10 14.08
C PRO A 148 -3.86 1.56 15.15
N LYS A 149 -3.33 1.12 16.29
CA LYS A 149 -4.16 0.60 17.40
C LYS A 149 -5.00 1.64 18.12
N ASN A 150 -4.55 2.90 18.17
CA ASN A 150 -5.19 3.94 18.98
C ASN A 150 -5.55 5.22 18.21
N MET A 151 -5.25 5.30 16.92
CA MET A 151 -5.47 6.50 16.09
C MET A 151 -6.93 6.98 16.07
N GLN A 152 -7.88 6.10 16.34
CA GLN A 152 -9.32 6.44 16.41
C GLN A 152 -9.80 6.78 17.82
N ASN A 153 -8.93 6.69 18.85
CA ASN A 153 -9.31 6.97 20.23
C ASN A 153 -9.32 8.47 20.51
N ASN A 154 -10.39 9.13 20.10
CA ASN A 154 -10.64 10.56 20.36
C ASN A 154 -9.43 11.45 20.01
N PRO A 155 -8.96 11.49 18.76
CA PRO A 155 -7.81 12.31 18.37
C PRO A 155 -8.13 13.79 18.58
N GLN A 156 -7.26 14.49 19.31
CA GLN A 156 -7.41 15.91 19.62
C GLN A 156 -6.44 16.75 18.78
N TYR A 157 -6.90 17.85 18.23
CA TYR A 157 -6.12 18.82 17.46
C TYR A 157 -6.32 20.21 18.05
N GLU A 158 -5.27 21.01 18.11
CA GLU A 158 -5.38 22.42 18.42
C GLU A 158 -5.99 23.16 17.22
N SER A 159 -5.51 22.81 16.02
CA SER A 159 -6.01 23.34 14.76
C SER A 159 -5.89 22.29 13.66
N LEU A 160 -6.96 21.57 13.37
CA LEU A 160 -6.96 20.38 12.50
C LEU A 160 -6.25 20.61 11.15
N ILE A 161 -6.64 21.62 10.41
CA ILE A 161 -6.11 21.87 9.05
C ILE A 161 -4.62 22.25 9.08
N PRO A 162 -4.17 23.21 9.91
CA PRO A 162 -2.75 23.52 10.04
C PRO A 162 -1.93 22.32 10.54
N ASP A 163 -2.40 21.55 11.52
CA ASP A 163 -1.66 20.44 12.11
C ASP A 163 -1.42 19.35 11.06
N VAL A 164 -2.46 18.94 10.31
CA VAL A 164 -2.35 17.95 9.24
C VAL A 164 -1.47 18.46 8.09
N LYS A 165 -1.66 19.73 7.68
CA LYS A 165 -0.86 20.34 6.62
C LYS A 165 0.63 20.38 6.98
N ASN A 166 0.96 20.84 8.19
CA ASN A 166 2.36 20.96 8.62
C ASN A 166 3.01 19.58 8.68
N TYR A 167 2.34 18.56 9.23
CA TYR A 167 2.82 17.19 9.24
C TYR A 167 3.18 16.69 7.82
N LEU A 168 2.29 16.89 6.85
CA LEU A 168 2.54 16.45 5.47
C LEU A 168 3.63 17.29 4.77
N VAL A 169 3.74 18.58 5.08
CA VAL A 169 4.82 19.43 4.55
C VAL A 169 6.17 19.00 5.11
N ASP A 170 6.27 18.75 6.41
CA ASP A 170 7.50 18.29 7.04
C ASP A 170 7.98 16.96 6.41
N LEU A 171 7.07 16.03 6.16
CA LEU A 171 7.39 14.79 5.46
C LEU A 171 7.86 15.01 4.02
N SER A 172 7.28 15.99 3.31
CA SER A 172 7.67 16.29 1.93
C SER A 172 9.11 16.85 1.83
N LEU A 173 9.64 17.42 2.91
CA LEU A 173 11.01 17.94 2.97
C LEU A 173 12.06 16.84 3.17
N ILE A 174 11.68 15.64 3.61
CA ILE A 174 12.59 14.50 3.76
C ILE A 174 13.17 14.07 2.40
N HIS A 175 12.44 14.31 1.31
CA HIS A 175 12.86 13.96 -0.05
C HIS A 175 13.71 15.03 -0.76
N ILE A 176 13.96 16.15 -0.10
CA ILE A 176 14.79 17.25 -0.62
C ILE A 176 16.17 17.24 0.05
#